data_f5069c59367d13b2b31a2cfa1470c77d
#
_entry.id   f5069c59367d13b2b31a2cfa1470c77d
#
_cell.length_a   1.000
_cell.length_b   1.000
_cell.length_c   1.000
_cell.angle_alpha   90.00
_cell.angle_beta   90.00
_cell.angle_gamma   90.00
#
_symmetry.space_group_name_H-M   'P 1'
#
loop_
_entity.id
_entity.type
_entity.pdbx_description
1 polymer ?
#
loop_
_entity_poly.entity_id
_entity_poly.type
_entity_poly.pdbx_seq_one_letter_code
_entity_poly.pdbx_strand_id
1 'polypeptide(L)'
;DHDDHDDHDDHDHAHEKCACLSREQDWKIDCSSPDVVQKSLDFLGAADNGCGDKGNADCQKHYYVMQAHHDYCPYDALPANTEKTLHLYEHEFEDCYIQRQYDPALKPCPAFPCGEDAKQSLIDDGQTLFTNCNSTCDSDECTAAFQRILMAHDTCDEDDLPGVVETTLHDFEEVCEAAICNTVADTYDLNAIECTA
;
A
#
# COMPACT_ATOMS: atom_id res chain seq x y z
N ASP A 1 -14.37 -30.07 30.62
CA ASP A 1 -13.55 -28.89 30.85
C ASP A 1 -12.32 -29.00 29.96
N HIS A 2 -12.42 -28.48 28.78
CA HIS A 2 -11.30 -28.25 27.83
C HIS A 2 -11.22 -26.75 27.64
N ASP A 3 -10.28 -26.12 28.33
CA ASP A 3 -9.84 -24.79 28.07
C ASP A 3 -8.87 -24.86 26.87
N ASP A 4 -9.39 -24.66 25.66
CA ASP A 4 -8.59 -24.37 24.48
C ASP A 4 -8.16 -22.90 24.59
N HIS A 5 -6.98 -22.68 25.15
CA HIS A 5 -6.25 -21.44 24.99
C HIS A 5 -5.72 -21.41 23.55
N ASP A 6 -6.43 -20.71 22.69
CA ASP A 6 -5.84 -20.18 21.45
C ASP A 6 -4.82 -19.11 21.87
N ASP A 7 -3.58 -19.55 22.01
CA ASP A 7 -2.43 -18.65 22.04
C ASP A 7 -2.36 -17.99 20.66
N HIS A 8 -3.03 -16.86 20.49
CA HIS A 8 -2.68 -15.91 19.46
C HIS A 8 -1.29 -15.39 19.82
N ASP A 9 -0.27 -16.03 19.25
CA ASP A 9 1.06 -15.44 19.16
C ASP A 9 0.91 -14.15 18.35
N ASP A 10 0.75 -13.04 19.07
CA ASP A 10 0.99 -11.70 18.55
C ASP A 10 2.46 -11.64 18.12
N HIS A 11 2.76 -12.20 16.97
CA HIS A 11 4.00 -11.94 16.27
C HIS A 11 3.92 -10.51 15.76
N ASP A 12 4.38 -9.60 16.61
CA ASP A 12 4.76 -8.24 16.25
C ASP A 12 5.94 -8.34 15.26
N HIS A 13 5.64 -8.84 14.06
CA HIS A 13 6.58 -8.87 12.94
C HIS A 13 6.66 -7.43 12.44
N ALA A 14 7.60 -6.68 13.01
CA ALA A 14 8.03 -5.43 12.39
C ALA A 14 8.44 -5.78 10.95
N HIS A 15 7.57 -5.56 9.99
CA HIS A 15 7.83 -5.81 8.57
C HIS A 15 9.14 -5.15 8.18
N GLU A 16 10.01 -5.91 7.51
CA GLU A 16 11.30 -5.39 7.10
C GLU A 16 11.09 -4.26 6.09
N LYS A 17 11.85 -3.18 6.24
CA LYS A 17 11.70 -2.02 5.35
C LYS A 17 12.11 -2.37 3.92
N CYS A 18 11.27 -2.10 2.94
CA CYS A 18 11.56 -2.35 1.53
C CYS A 18 12.89 -1.72 1.08
N ALA A 19 13.23 -0.54 1.59
CA ALA A 19 14.52 0.10 1.32
C ALA A 19 15.72 -0.72 1.82
N CYS A 20 15.56 -1.50 2.88
CA CYS A 20 16.60 -2.36 3.42
C CYS A 20 16.75 -3.63 2.59
N LEU A 21 15.63 -4.27 2.28
CA LEU A 21 15.61 -5.43 1.37
C LEU A 21 16.17 -5.09 -0.02
N SER A 22 15.87 -3.88 -0.53
CA SER A 22 16.39 -3.44 -1.83
C SER A 22 17.92 -3.37 -1.84
N ARG A 23 18.52 -2.90 -0.74
CA ARG A 23 20.00 -2.84 -0.60
C ARG A 23 20.61 -4.22 -0.43
N GLU A 24 19.97 -5.09 0.37
CA GLU A 24 20.44 -6.45 0.61
C GLU A 24 20.37 -7.32 -0.65
N GLN A 25 19.29 -7.20 -1.41
CA GLN A 25 19.02 -8.03 -2.57
C GLN A 25 19.45 -7.39 -3.91
N ASP A 26 20.15 -6.25 -3.85
CA ASP A 26 20.68 -5.50 -5.01
C ASP A 26 19.60 -5.16 -6.07
N TRP A 27 18.54 -4.50 -5.64
CA TRP A 27 17.56 -3.87 -6.53
C TRP A 27 17.29 -2.43 -6.10
N LYS A 28 16.61 -1.66 -6.92
CA LYS A 28 16.33 -0.25 -6.68
C LYS A 28 14.88 0.08 -6.96
N ILE A 29 14.37 1.01 -6.19
CA ILE A 29 13.09 1.67 -6.49
C ILE A 29 13.40 2.82 -7.44
N ASP A 30 12.88 2.74 -8.67
CA ASP A 30 13.11 3.70 -9.74
C ASP A 30 11.82 3.96 -10.52
N CYS A 31 11.11 5.00 -10.10
CA CYS A 31 9.84 5.39 -10.72
C CYS A 31 9.98 5.89 -12.17
N SER A 32 11.20 6.18 -12.62
CA SER A 32 11.45 6.55 -14.02
C SER A 32 11.60 5.36 -14.96
N SER A 33 11.62 4.13 -14.42
CA SER A 33 11.88 2.90 -15.17
C SER A 33 10.79 1.85 -14.96
N PRO A 34 9.63 1.97 -15.62
CA PRO A 34 8.53 0.99 -15.49
C PRO A 34 8.96 -0.43 -15.92
N ASP A 35 10.04 -0.57 -16.69
CA ASP A 35 10.58 -1.86 -17.11
C ASP A 35 11.00 -2.77 -15.95
N VAL A 36 11.38 -2.20 -14.81
CA VAL A 36 11.76 -2.96 -13.60
C VAL A 36 10.53 -3.65 -13.02
N VAL A 37 9.45 -2.90 -12.89
CA VAL A 37 8.16 -3.42 -12.42
C VAL A 37 7.61 -4.44 -13.40
N GLN A 38 7.62 -4.10 -14.71
CA GLN A 38 7.11 -5.01 -15.75
C GLN A 38 7.83 -6.38 -15.73
N LYS A 39 9.14 -6.41 -15.53
CA LYS A 39 9.89 -7.67 -15.40
C LYS A 39 9.44 -8.49 -14.19
N SER A 40 9.13 -7.82 -13.08
CA SER A 40 8.63 -8.51 -11.90
C SER A 40 7.22 -9.05 -12.10
N LEU A 41 6.35 -8.29 -12.75
CA LEU A 41 5.01 -8.74 -13.15
C LEU A 41 5.07 -9.96 -14.09
N ASP A 42 5.94 -9.90 -15.10
CA ASP A 42 6.13 -10.99 -16.06
C ASP A 42 6.67 -12.26 -15.37
N PHE A 43 7.56 -12.07 -14.40
CA PHE A 43 8.11 -13.19 -13.62
C PHE A 43 7.04 -13.84 -12.73
N LEU A 44 6.30 -13.03 -11.97
CA LEU A 44 5.23 -13.50 -11.09
C LEU A 44 4.11 -14.20 -11.87
N GLY A 45 3.74 -13.65 -13.03
CA GLY A 45 2.69 -14.19 -13.89
C GLY A 45 3.08 -15.42 -14.71
N ALA A 46 4.36 -15.79 -14.78
CA ALA A 46 4.82 -16.93 -15.55
C ALA A 46 4.55 -18.25 -14.81
N ALA A 47 3.70 -19.11 -15.39
CA ALA A 47 3.32 -20.39 -14.77
C ALA A 47 4.51 -21.30 -14.42
N ASP A 48 5.57 -21.22 -15.22
CA ASP A 48 6.77 -22.05 -15.06
C ASP A 48 7.63 -21.64 -13.84
N ASN A 49 7.43 -20.44 -13.31
CA ASN A 49 8.18 -19.94 -12.15
C ASN A 49 7.62 -20.39 -10.80
N GLY A 50 6.40 -20.94 -10.79
CA GLY A 50 5.80 -21.55 -9.59
C GLY A 50 5.54 -20.58 -8.46
N CYS A 51 5.20 -19.31 -8.78
CA CYS A 51 5.01 -18.26 -7.78
C CYS A 51 3.74 -18.40 -6.92
N GLY A 52 2.90 -19.40 -7.17
CA GLY A 52 1.83 -19.78 -6.23
C GLY A 52 2.32 -20.66 -5.07
N ASP A 53 3.62 -20.89 -4.92
CA ASP A 53 4.20 -21.72 -3.86
C ASP A 53 4.92 -20.85 -2.81
N LYS A 54 4.35 -20.81 -1.62
CA LYS A 54 4.93 -20.09 -0.46
C LYS A 54 6.34 -20.66 -0.18
N GLY A 55 7.33 -19.81 -0.27
CA GLY A 55 8.72 -20.19 -0.01
C GLY A 55 9.65 -20.13 -1.22
N ASN A 56 9.15 -19.72 -2.38
CA ASN A 56 10.00 -19.41 -3.52
C ASN A 56 10.64 -18.03 -3.35
N ALA A 57 11.92 -18.00 -2.99
CA ALA A 57 12.65 -16.76 -2.70
C ALA A 57 12.76 -15.81 -3.91
N ASP A 58 12.78 -16.34 -5.14
CA ASP A 58 12.81 -15.50 -6.34
C ASP A 58 11.44 -14.81 -6.55
N CYS A 59 10.35 -15.52 -6.30
CA CYS A 59 9.01 -14.93 -6.35
C CYS A 59 8.83 -13.87 -5.26
N GLN A 60 9.25 -14.14 -4.03
CA GLN A 60 9.24 -13.17 -2.93
C GLN A 60 10.00 -11.90 -3.29
N LYS A 61 11.20 -12.03 -3.88
CA LYS A 61 11.98 -10.87 -4.35
C LYS A 61 11.22 -10.06 -5.40
N HIS A 62 10.62 -10.71 -6.38
CA HIS A 62 9.85 -10.01 -7.42
C HIS A 62 8.58 -9.36 -6.86
N TYR A 63 7.96 -9.96 -5.85
CA TYR A 63 6.86 -9.37 -5.12
C TYR A 63 7.30 -8.08 -4.39
N TYR A 64 8.40 -8.11 -3.63
CA TYR A 64 8.94 -6.91 -2.98
C TYR A 64 9.27 -5.78 -3.97
N VAL A 65 9.84 -6.11 -5.13
CA VAL A 65 10.12 -5.10 -6.17
C VAL A 65 8.82 -4.46 -6.65
N MET A 66 7.81 -5.26 -6.92
CA MET A 66 6.50 -4.77 -7.37
C MET A 66 5.82 -3.92 -6.30
N GLN A 67 5.70 -4.44 -5.07
CA GLN A 67 5.08 -3.76 -3.93
C GLN A 67 5.78 -2.43 -3.63
N ALA A 68 7.11 -2.42 -3.54
CA ALA A 68 7.85 -1.22 -3.24
C ALA A 68 7.67 -0.12 -4.30
N HIS A 69 7.53 -0.48 -5.57
CA HIS A 69 7.23 0.52 -6.60
C HIS A 69 5.78 0.96 -6.54
N HIS A 70 4.85 0.05 -6.26
CA HIS A 70 3.45 0.38 -6.07
C HIS A 70 3.30 1.42 -4.95
N ASP A 71 3.91 1.19 -3.81
CA ASP A 71 3.77 2.07 -2.64
C ASP A 71 4.56 3.38 -2.75
N TYR A 72 5.63 3.40 -3.53
CA TYR A 72 6.50 4.57 -3.63
C TYR A 72 6.29 5.42 -4.88
N CYS A 73 5.93 4.82 -6.02
CA CYS A 73 5.86 5.52 -7.29
C CYS A 73 4.46 6.06 -7.60
N PRO A 74 4.35 7.18 -8.35
CA PRO A 74 3.06 7.63 -8.86
C PRO A 74 2.38 6.53 -9.66
N TYR A 75 1.06 6.42 -9.53
CA TYR A 75 0.26 5.42 -10.22
C TYR A 75 0.49 5.43 -11.74
N ASP A 76 0.57 6.61 -12.35
CA ASP A 76 0.80 6.79 -13.78
C ASP A 76 2.22 6.39 -14.26
N ALA A 77 3.16 6.18 -13.32
CA ALA A 77 4.49 5.65 -13.60
C ALA A 77 4.54 4.11 -13.60
N LEU A 78 3.47 3.45 -13.20
CA LEU A 78 3.41 1.99 -13.06
C LEU A 78 2.77 1.31 -14.28
N PRO A 79 3.15 0.05 -14.59
CA PRO A 79 2.39 -0.76 -15.54
C PRO A 79 0.95 -0.96 -15.08
N ALA A 80 -0.01 -0.90 -16.01
CA ALA A 80 -1.44 -0.92 -15.74
C ALA A 80 -1.98 -2.16 -14.97
N ASN A 81 -1.22 -3.23 -14.90
CA ASN A 81 -1.60 -4.45 -14.18
C ASN A 81 -0.86 -4.64 -12.85
N THR A 82 -0.11 -3.63 -12.39
CA THR A 82 0.64 -3.70 -11.13
C THR A 82 -0.31 -3.97 -9.96
N GLU A 83 -1.34 -3.16 -9.82
CA GLU A 83 -2.37 -3.24 -8.80
C GLU A 83 -3.01 -4.62 -8.73
N LYS A 84 -3.56 -5.07 -9.86
CA LYS A 84 -4.20 -6.39 -9.94
C LYS A 84 -3.25 -7.52 -9.56
N THR A 85 -1.97 -7.40 -9.90
CA THR A 85 -0.99 -8.44 -9.59
C THR A 85 -0.58 -8.39 -8.12
N LEU A 86 -0.53 -7.19 -7.52
CA LEU A 86 -0.29 -7.02 -6.09
C LEU A 86 -1.33 -7.81 -5.29
N HIS A 87 -2.61 -7.53 -5.47
CA HIS A 87 -3.70 -8.22 -4.78
C HIS A 87 -3.77 -9.74 -5.04
N LEU A 88 -3.25 -10.20 -6.18
CA LEU A 88 -3.20 -11.63 -6.44
C LEU A 88 -2.21 -12.37 -5.55
N TYR A 89 -1.15 -11.67 -5.11
CA TYR A 89 -0.02 -12.27 -4.42
C TYR A 89 0.18 -11.81 -2.97
N GLU A 90 -0.53 -10.77 -2.49
CA GLU A 90 -0.41 -10.23 -1.14
C GLU A 90 -0.64 -11.23 -0.01
N HIS A 91 -1.51 -12.23 -0.23
CA HIS A 91 -1.74 -13.32 0.73
C HIS A 91 -0.77 -14.50 0.59
N GLU A 92 0.08 -14.49 -0.45
CA GLU A 92 1.01 -15.58 -0.73
C GLU A 92 2.43 -15.25 -0.28
N PHE A 93 2.79 -13.98 -0.25
CA PHE A 93 4.12 -13.47 0.09
C PHE A 93 4.09 -12.55 1.29
N GLU A 94 5.24 -12.43 1.95
CA GLU A 94 5.43 -11.46 3.02
C GLU A 94 5.57 -10.05 2.44
N ASP A 95 4.97 -9.08 3.10
CA ASP A 95 5.07 -7.68 2.75
C ASP A 95 6.34 -7.05 3.31
N CYS A 96 6.79 -5.98 2.67
CA CYS A 96 7.77 -5.09 3.25
C CYS A 96 7.16 -3.72 3.49
N TYR A 97 7.64 -3.03 4.52
CA TYR A 97 7.13 -1.71 4.86
C TYR A 97 7.83 -0.62 4.05
N ILE A 98 7.05 0.24 3.41
CA ILE A 98 7.53 1.46 2.78
C ILE A 98 6.63 2.63 3.13
N GLN A 99 7.22 3.77 3.48
CA GLN A 99 6.47 5.02 3.57
C GLN A 99 6.19 5.52 2.17
N ARG A 100 4.94 5.86 1.90
CA ARG A 100 4.53 6.37 0.60
C ARG A 100 5.19 7.70 0.27
N GLN A 101 5.17 8.02 -1.01
CA GLN A 101 5.85 9.14 -1.64
C GLN A 101 5.43 10.49 -1.05
N TYR A 102 6.42 11.38 -0.95
CA TYR A 102 6.21 12.80 -0.70
C TYR A 102 6.31 13.58 -2.02
N ASP A 103 5.26 14.30 -2.37
CA ASP A 103 5.25 15.28 -3.46
C ASP A 103 5.25 16.70 -2.88
N PRO A 104 6.30 17.51 -3.12
CA PRO A 104 6.37 18.87 -2.59
C PRO A 104 5.29 19.81 -3.15
N ALA A 105 4.58 19.45 -4.20
CA ALA A 105 3.45 20.19 -4.74
C ALA A 105 2.15 19.98 -3.97
N LEU A 106 2.05 18.85 -3.23
CA LEU A 106 0.86 18.49 -2.47
C LEU A 106 0.90 19.06 -1.04
N LYS A 107 -0.26 19.25 -0.46
CA LYS A 107 -0.40 19.63 0.95
C LYS A 107 -0.31 18.37 1.83
N PRO A 108 0.12 18.50 3.09
CA PRO A 108 0.01 17.41 4.05
C PRO A 108 -1.44 16.97 4.23
N CYS A 109 -1.66 15.68 4.34
CA CYS A 109 -2.96 15.14 4.73
C CYS A 109 -3.31 15.51 6.17
N PRO A 110 -4.60 15.61 6.51
CA PRO A 110 -5.04 15.67 7.89
C PRO A 110 -4.62 14.36 8.61
N ALA A 111 -4.13 14.51 9.86
CA ALA A 111 -3.81 13.32 10.65
C ALA A 111 -5.06 12.45 10.87
N PHE A 112 -4.90 11.14 10.72
CA PHE A 112 -5.94 10.15 10.95
C PHE A 112 -5.50 9.20 12.08
N PRO A 113 -6.34 8.96 13.11
CA PRO A 113 -6.03 7.99 14.16
C PRO A 113 -6.29 6.57 13.64
N CYS A 114 -5.30 5.69 13.75
CA CYS A 114 -5.46 4.28 13.48
C CYS A 114 -6.14 3.56 14.66
N GLY A 115 -6.66 2.36 14.41
CA GLY A 115 -7.19 1.45 15.40
C GLY A 115 -8.70 1.24 15.32
N GLU A 116 -9.21 0.36 16.17
CA GLU A 116 -10.60 -0.14 16.13
C GLU A 116 -11.67 0.95 16.20
N ASP A 117 -11.42 2.01 16.98
CA ASP A 117 -12.37 3.13 17.11
C ASP A 117 -12.54 3.93 15.80
N ALA A 118 -11.58 3.84 14.89
CA ALA A 118 -11.61 4.53 13.60
C ALA A 118 -12.35 3.74 12.50
N LYS A 119 -12.50 2.42 12.65
CA LYS A 119 -13.09 1.54 11.61
C LYS A 119 -14.47 2.01 11.15
N GLN A 120 -15.34 2.39 12.08
CA GLN A 120 -16.67 2.84 11.71
C GLN A 120 -16.65 4.14 10.88
N SER A 121 -15.75 5.06 11.20
CA SER A 121 -15.64 6.32 10.43
C SER A 121 -15.13 6.06 9.01
N LEU A 122 -14.25 5.09 8.80
CA LEU A 122 -13.78 4.68 7.46
C LEU A 122 -14.89 4.02 6.64
N ILE A 123 -15.73 3.20 7.28
CA ILE A 123 -16.91 2.62 6.61
C ILE A 123 -17.88 3.74 6.18
N ASP A 124 -18.12 4.72 7.05
CA ASP A 124 -19.00 5.86 6.75
C ASP A 124 -18.41 6.75 5.63
N ASP A 125 -17.08 6.94 5.61
CA ASP A 125 -16.37 7.66 4.56
C ASP A 125 -16.47 6.93 3.21
N GLY A 126 -16.24 5.62 3.18
CA GLY A 126 -16.45 4.82 1.99
C GLY A 126 -17.90 4.94 1.47
N GLN A 127 -18.88 4.84 2.35
CA GLN A 127 -20.28 5.01 1.97
C GLN A 127 -20.56 6.42 1.42
N THR A 128 -19.96 7.45 1.99
CA THR A 128 -20.07 8.84 1.52
C THR A 128 -19.52 8.96 0.10
N LEU A 129 -18.33 8.41 -0.16
CA LEU A 129 -17.73 8.43 -1.49
C LEU A 129 -18.62 7.74 -2.53
N PHE A 130 -19.07 6.54 -2.25
CA PHE A 130 -19.96 5.81 -3.18
C PHE A 130 -21.32 6.46 -3.40
N THR A 131 -21.84 7.17 -2.41
CA THR A 131 -23.19 7.78 -2.50
C THR A 131 -23.16 9.17 -3.10
N ASN A 132 -22.18 9.99 -2.73
CA ASN A 132 -22.21 11.43 -2.99
C ASN A 132 -21.09 11.89 -3.95
N CYS A 133 -20.02 11.09 -4.16
CA CYS A 133 -18.78 11.53 -4.80
C CYS A 133 -18.47 10.79 -6.11
N ASN A 134 -19.35 9.96 -6.60
CA ASN A 134 -19.12 9.03 -7.71
C ASN A 134 -18.85 9.68 -9.09
N SER A 135 -18.93 10.99 -9.20
CA SER A 135 -18.64 11.70 -10.44
C SER A 135 -17.61 12.84 -10.27
N THR A 136 -17.44 13.39 -9.09
CA THR A 136 -16.45 14.42 -8.77
C THR A 136 -16.17 14.41 -7.27
N CYS A 137 -14.95 14.78 -6.88
CA CYS A 137 -14.53 14.90 -5.48
C CYS A 137 -14.42 16.36 -5.03
N ASP A 138 -15.15 17.28 -5.69
CA ASP A 138 -14.96 18.73 -5.53
C ASP A 138 -15.57 19.29 -4.24
N SER A 139 -16.46 18.54 -3.57
CA SER A 139 -17.06 19.02 -2.31
C SER A 139 -16.09 18.79 -1.14
N ASP A 140 -16.16 19.66 -0.13
CA ASP A 140 -15.37 19.53 1.10
C ASP A 140 -15.62 18.16 1.79
N GLU A 141 -16.85 17.64 1.69
CA GLU A 141 -17.22 16.34 2.25
C GLU A 141 -16.51 15.20 1.52
N CYS A 142 -16.53 15.19 0.19
CA CYS A 142 -15.87 14.17 -0.63
C CYS A 142 -14.36 14.23 -0.47
N THR A 143 -13.77 15.41 -0.54
CA THR A 143 -12.34 15.62 -0.30
C THR A 143 -11.92 15.10 1.06
N ALA A 144 -12.66 15.44 2.13
CA ALA A 144 -12.32 15.00 3.47
C ALA A 144 -12.48 13.48 3.67
N ALA A 145 -13.53 12.87 3.09
CA ALA A 145 -13.73 11.43 3.15
C ALA A 145 -12.60 10.69 2.42
N PHE A 146 -12.25 11.11 1.21
CA PHE A 146 -11.16 10.53 0.44
C PHE A 146 -9.81 10.64 1.15
N GLN A 147 -9.49 11.83 1.70
CA GLN A 147 -8.22 12.03 2.41
C GLN A 147 -8.09 11.18 3.67
N ARG A 148 -9.21 10.87 4.37
CA ARG A 148 -9.18 9.95 5.50
C ARG A 148 -8.96 8.49 5.07
N ILE A 149 -9.60 8.05 3.98
CA ILE A 149 -9.37 6.74 3.38
C ILE A 149 -7.90 6.60 2.95
N LEU A 150 -7.38 7.58 2.19
CA LEU A 150 -5.98 7.61 1.75
C LEU A 150 -5.02 7.57 2.95
N MET A 151 -5.27 8.40 3.97
CA MET A 151 -4.40 8.47 5.14
C MET A 151 -4.42 7.17 5.94
N ALA A 152 -5.59 6.56 6.13
CA ALA A 152 -5.72 5.29 6.81
C ALA A 152 -4.99 4.18 6.07
N HIS A 153 -5.22 4.07 4.76
CA HIS A 153 -4.56 3.09 3.91
C HIS A 153 -3.02 3.19 3.99
N ASP A 154 -2.48 4.41 3.95
CA ASP A 154 -1.04 4.62 3.90
C ASP A 154 -0.31 4.54 5.25
N THR A 155 -1.03 4.63 6.37
CA THR A 155 -0.38 4.81 7.68
C THR A 155 -0.87 3.87 8.78
N CYS A 156 -1.99 3.18 8.58
CA CYS A 156 -2.50 2.22 9.54
C CYS A 156 -2.07 0.80 9.16
N ASP A 157 -2.07 -0.07 10.15
CA ASP A 157 -1.83 -1.50 9.93
C ASP A 157 -3.02 -2.09 9.16
N GLU A 158 -2.76 -2.93 8.17
CA GLU A 158 -3.79 -3.54 7.33
C GLU A 158 -4.81 -4.33 8.14
N ASP A 159 -4.38 -5.05 9.16
CA ASP A 159 -5.24 -5.82 10.07
C ASP A 159 -6.22 -4.91 10.86
N ASP A 160 -5.87 -3.64 11.01
CA ASP A 160 -6.70 -2.62 11.65
C ASP A 160 -7.69 -1.96 10.68
N LEU A 161 -7.58 -2.21 9.38
CA LEU A 161 -8.42 -1.58 8.36
C LEU A 161 -9.66 -2.41 8.03
N PRO A 162 -10.84 -1.77 7.87
CA PRO A 162 -11.97 -2.47 7.25
C PRO A 162 -11.71 -2.62 5.74
N GLY A 163 -12.01 -3.80 5.18
CA GLY A 163 -11.76 -4.10 3.76
C GLY A 163 -12.37 -3.13 2.75
N VAL A 164 -13.27 -2.23 3.17
CA VAL A 164 -13.81 -1.16 2.34
C VAL A 164 -12.77 -0.09 2.02
N VAL A 165 -11.72 0.06 2.83
CA VAL A 165 -10.68 1.10 2.64
C VAL A 165 -9.96 0.86 1.32
N GLU A 166 -9.45 -0.34 1.13
CA GLU A 166 -8.74 -0.77 -0.08
C GLU A 166 -9.58 -0.56 -1.34
N THR A 167 -10.76 -1.17 -1.38
CA THR A 167 -11.66 -1.05 -2.53
C THR A 167 -12.04 0.40 -2.80
N THR A 168 -12.30 1.18 -1.76
CA THR A 168 -12.72 2.58 -1.92
C THR A 168 -11.57 3.45 -2.43
N LEU A 169 -10.35 3.24 -1.95
CA LEU A 169 -9.20 4.01 -2.42
C LEU A 169 -9.07 3.86 -3.94
N HIS A 170 -9.00 2.62 -4.43
CA HIS A 170 -8.79 2.35 -5.85
C HIS A 170 -9.96 2.76 -6.75
N ASP A 171 -11.19 2.65 -6.27
CA ASP A 171 -12.36 3.10 -7.04
C ASP A 171 -12.43 4.64 -7.17
N PHE A 172 -11.81 5.37 -6.24
CA PHE A 172 -11.93 6.84 -6.17
C PHE A 172 -10.64 7.62 -6.41
N GLU A 173 -9.47 7.00 -6.53
CA GLU A 173 -8.21 7.72 -6.72
C GLU A 173 -8.19 8.58 -8.00
N GLU A 174 -8.74 8.09 -9.11
CA GLU A 174 -8.87 8.88 -10.35
C GLU A 174 -9.92 10.00 -10.20
N VAL A 175 -11.07 9.70 -9.59
CA VAL A 175 -12.16 10.66 -9.40
C VAL A 175 -11.75 11.76 -8.42
N CYS A 176 -10.94 11.42 -7.42
CA CYS A 176 -10.48 12.30 -6.35
C CYS A 176 -9.01 12.75 -6.53
N GLU A 177 -8.43 12.67 -7.71
CA GLU A 177 -7.04 13.05 -7.99
C GLU A 177 -6.68 14.44 -7.42
N ALA A 178 -7.57 15.41 -7.56
CA ALA A 178 -7.37 16.77 -7.03
C ALA A 178 -7.41 16.84 -5.49
N ALA A 179 -7.88 15.81 -4.81
CA ALA A 179 -7.95 15.70 -3.36
C ALA A 179 -6.74 14.96 -2.74
N ILE A 180 -5.85 14.40 -3.56
CA ILE A 180 -4.64 13.72 -3.11
C ILE A 180 -3.79 14.68 -2.28
N CYS A 181 -3.24 14.17 -1.19
CA CYS A 181 -2.41 14.90 -0.24
C CYS A 181 -1.23 14.05 0.22
N ASN A 182 -0.20 14.68 0.80
CA ASN A 182 0.94 13.95 1.35
C ASN A 182 0.59 13.24 2.65
N THR A 183 0.71 11.92 2.67
CA THR A 183 0.54 11.09 3.87
C THR A 183 1.79 11.09 4.75
N VAL A 184 2.95 11.50 4.22
CA VAL A 184 4.20 11.69 4.97
C VAL A 184 4.38 13.16 5.36
N ALA A 185 4.99 13.42 6.53
CA ALA A 185 5.05 14.75 7.12
C ALA A 185 6.06 15.69 6.45
N ASP A 186 7.14 15.14 5.84
CA ASP A 186 8.27 15.91 5.28
C ASP A 186 8.80 15.25 4.01
N THR A 187 9.96 15.67 3.56
CA THR A 187 10.65 15.03 2.43
C THR A 187 11.03 13.60 2.77
N TYR A 188 10.59 12.67 1.92
CA TYR A 188 10.95 11.27 2.06
C TYR A 188 12.21 10.95 1.23
N ASP A 189 13.22 10.40 1.87
CA ASP A 189 14.48 9.96 1.22
C ASP A 189 14.75 8.49 1.55
N LEU A 190 14.59 7.62 0.55
CA LEU A 190 14.92 6.20 0.65
C LEU A 190 16.34 5.93 1.14
N ASN A 191 17.29 6.82 0.82
CA ASN A 191 18.68 6.65 1.22
C ASN A 191 18.94 7.00 2.70
N ALA A 192 18.03 7.77 3.31
CA ALA A 192 18.11 8.13 4.71
C ALA A 192 17.56 7.07 5.66
N ILE A 193 16.93 6.00 5.14
CA ILE A 193 16.36 4.94 5.96
C ILE A 193 17.48 4.13 6.62
N GLU A 194 17.44 4.08 7.95
CA GLU A 194 18.34 3.24 8.73
C GLU A 194 17.89 1.78 8.67
N CYS A 195 18.80 0.91 8.26
CA CYS A 195 18.61 -0.53 8.27
C CYS A 195 19.33 -1.10 9.48
N THR A 196 18.62 -1.78 10.34
CA THR A 196 19.21 -2.55 11.45
C THR A 196 19.89 -3.78 10.88
N ALA A 197 21.15 -3.97 11.22
CA ALA A 197 21.93 -5.15 10.86
C ALA A 197 21.52 -6.34 11.75
#